data_e0eb6b2ee70a06bdbc19ea47a073b680
#
_entry.id   e0eb6b2ee70a06bdbc19ea47a073b680
#
_cell.length_a   1.000
_cell.length_b   1.000
_cell.length_c   1.000
_cell.angle_alpha   90.00
_cell.angle_beta   90.00
_cell.angle_gamma   90.00
#
_symmetry.space_group_name_H-M   'P 1'
#
loop_
_entity.id
_entity.type
_entity.pdbx_description
1 polymer ?
#
loop_
_entity_poly.entity_id
_entity_poly.type
_entity_poly.pdbx_seq_one_letter_code
_entity_poly.pdbx_strand_id
1 'polypeptide(L)'
;LDGFFLFPFFVLIGLIAGILGSMIGVGGGIIISPVLTFLGLSPPQVASTSLFAVSSTSISSTLAYAKSNKIQYMLGIKMALLSVPGAIIGSYFSTNIDPAYFKVLLAIILVATGVYLIYKKSMINGNSLSFESIWVKILFFSSTFVAGIISSLFGIGGGVIFVPLMIMIIGLTMYLAAPTSQFILMITSLVGLTTHIILGNPQYIPAILLSIGAFVGAQIGSRLSPKLSEQKLRLILGITFIGIAIRLLLDFYEVSKITIVS
;
A
#
# COMPACT_ATOMS: atom_id res chain seq x y z
N LEU A 1 22.30 5.81 16.05
CA LEU A 1 22.27 4.38 15.66
C LEU A 1 23.36 4.20 14.62
N ASP A 2 24.42 3.48 15.01
CA ASP A 2 25.59 3.25 14.17
C ASP A 2 25.16 2.66 12.82
N GLY A 3 25.69 3.20 11.72
CA GLY A 3 25.25 2.88 10.36
C GLY A 3 25.24 1.36 10.04
N PHE A 4 25.99 0.58 10.76
CA PHE A 4 26.07 -0.89 10.60
C PHE A 4 24.75 -1.62 10.98
N PHE A 5 23.99 -1.13 11.98
CA PHE A 5 22.71 -1.72 12.40
C PHE A 5 21.53 -1.29 11.52
N LEU A 6 21.65 -0.19 10.79
CA LEU A 6 20.58 0.30 9.90
C LEU A 6 20.40 -0.59 8.67
N PHE A 7 21.48 -1.19 8.15
CA PHE A 7 21.40 -2.06 6.97
C PHE A 7 20.48 -3.29 7.18
N PRO A 8 20.72 -4.16 8.16
CA PRO A 8 19.88 -5.34 8.41
C PRO A 8 18.44 -4.93 8.82
N PHE A 9 18.27 -3.82 9.52
CA PHE A 9 16.98 -3.32 9.93
C PHE A 9 16.07 -3.01 8.75
N PHE A 10 16.53 -2.21 7.75
CA PHE A 10 15.73 -1.89 6.57
C PHE A 10 15.45 -3.12 5.70
N VAL A 11 16.43 -4.01 5.52
CA VAL A 11 16.23 -5.26 4.77
C VAL A 11 15.18 -6.14 5.44
N LEU A 12 15.21 -6.28 6.77
CA LEU A 12 14.24 -7.07 7.52
C LEU A 12 12.82 -6.48 7.44
N ILE A 13 12.68 -5.16 7.59
CA ILE A 13 11.39 -4.48 7.42
C ILE A 13 10.86 -4.68 6.00
N GLY A 14 11.71 -4.50 4.99
CA GLY A 14 11.36 -4.75 3.61
C GLY A 14 10.88 -6.19 3.39
N LEU A 15 11.59 -7.17 3.93
CA LEU A 15 11.25 -8.59 3.83
C LEU A 15 9.88 -8.88 4.45
N ILE A 16 9.61 -8.42 5.67
CA ILE A 16 8.31 -8.60 6.34
C ILE A 16 7.19 -7.90 5.54
N ALA A 17 7.42 -6.66 5.14
CA ALA A 17 6.47 -5.89 4.36
C ALA A 17 6.19 -6.52 2.99
N GLY A 18 7.22 -7.07 2.33
CA GLY A 18 7.09 -7.79 1.07
C GLY A 18 6.29 -9.08 1.21
N ILE A 19 6.55 -9.89 2.26
CA ILE A 19 5.78 -11.11 2.53
C ILE A 19 4.30 -10.76 2.72
N LEU A 20 3.99 -9.89 3.66
CA LEU A 20 2.62 -9.56 4.03
C LEU A 20 1.90 -8.78 2.91
N GLY A 21 2.60 -7.82 2.30
CA GLY A 21 2.08 -7.00 1.22
C GLY A 21 1.73 -7.78 -0.04
N SER A 22 2.56 -8.76 -0.42
CA SER A 22 2.30 -9.62 -1.58
C SER A 22 1.14 -10.58 -1.34
N MET A 23 1.02 -11.13 -0.12
CA MET A 23 -0.05 -12.09 0.23
C MET A 23 -1.44 -11.48 0.15
N ILE A 24 -1.58 -10.21 0.55
CA ILE A 24 -2.87 -9.51 0.62
C ILE A 24 -3.14 -8.67 -0.63
N GLY A 25 -2.09 -8.40 -1.42
CA GLY A 25 -2.22 -7.55 -2.59
C GLY A 25 -2.10 -6.05 -2.29
N VAL A 26 -1.50 -5.68 -1.15
CA VAL A 26 -1.38 -4.27 -0.71
C VAL A 26 -0.04 -3.63 -1.08
N GLY A 27 0.99 -4.43 -1.43
CA GLY A 27 2.28 -3.93 -1.88
C GLY A 27 3.31 -3.62 -0.78
N GLY A 28 2.96 -3.80 0.50
CA GLY A 28 3.89 -3.64 1.64
C GLY A 28 4.11 -2.20 2.12
N GLY A 29 3.79 -1.19 1.34
CA GLY A 29 3.99 0.21 1.70
C GLY A 29 3.24 0.64 2.96
N ILE A 30 2.09 0.01 3.23
CA ILE A 30 1.30 0.28 4.44
C ILE A 30 2.06 -0.04 5.76
N ILE A 31 3.07 -0.89 5.70
CA ILE A 31 3.95 -1.19 6.83
C ILE A 31 5.16 -0.24 6.81
N ILE A 32 5.71 0.00 5.61
CA ILE A 32 6.94 0.78 5.44
C ILE A 32 6.70 2.27 5.72
N SER A 33 5.62 2.87 5.20
CA SER A 33 5.36 4.31 5.36
C SER A 33 5.25 4.76 6.81
N PRO A 34 4.53 4.08 7.71
CA PRO A 34 4.53 4.43 9.13
C PRO A 34 5.92 4.30 9.77
N VAL A 35 6.68 3.26 9.45
CA VAL A 35 8.03 3.07 10.00
C VAL A 35 8.94 4.22 9.60
N LEU A 36 8.92 4.62 8.32
CA LEU A 36 9.71 5.77 7.85
C LEU A 36 9.24 7.10 8.48
N THR A 37 7.94 7.23 8.72
CA THR A 37 7.36 8.40 9.43
C THR A 37 7.87 8.48 10.87
N PHE A 38 7.94 7.34 11.59
CA PHE A 38 8.52 7.29 12.95
C PHE A 38 10.02 7.54 12.98
N LEU A 39 10.73 7.26 11.89
CA LEU A 39 12.15 7.61 11.74
C LEU A 39 12.36 9.10 11.42
N GLY A 40 11.30 9.90 11.33
CA GLY A 40 11.36 11.35 11.15
C GLY A 40 11.57 11.81 9.71
N LEU A 41 11.36 10.95 8.71
CA LEU A 41 11.41 11.36 7.31
C LEU A 41 10.23 12.29 6.99
N SER A 42 10.49 13.28 6.12
CA SER A 42 9.43 14.16 5.61
C SER A 42 8.42 13.40 4.73
N PRO A 43 7.17 13.91 4.58
CA PRO A 43 6.15 13.23 3.78
C PRO A 43 6.60 12.78 2.38
N PRO A 44 7.27 13.63 1.57
CA PRO A 44 7.71 13.21 0.25
C PRO A 44 8.84 12.16 0.30
N GLN A 45 9.69 12.21 1.33
CA GLN A 45 10.73 11.19 1.53
C GLN A 45 10.12 9.85 1.94
N VAL A 46 9.12 9.85 2.84
CA VAL A 46 8.37 8.65 3.22
C VAL A 46 7.70 8.04 2.00
N ALA A 47 6.94 8.82 1.26
CA ALA A 47 6.19 8.35 0.11
C ALA A 47 7.11 7.76 -0.97
N SER A 48 8.14 8.50 -1.37
CA SER A 48 9.07 8.07 -2.41
C SER A 48 9.88 6.84 -2.02
N THR A 49 10.46 6.84 -0.80
CA THR A 49 11.28 5.73 -0.30
C THR A 49 10.45 4.45 -0.15
N SER A 50 9.22 4.57 0.33
CA SER A 50 8.29 3.44 0.41
C SER A 50 7.89 2.92 -0.97
N LEU A 51 7.66 3.80 -1.97
CA LEU A 51 7.31 3.40 -3.33
C LEU A 51 8.40 2.57 -4.02
N PHE A 52 9.68 2.76 -3.69
CA PHE A 52 10.74 1.85 -4.16
C PHE A 52 10.45 0.41 -3.73
N ALA A 53 10.16 0.21 -2.46
CA ALA A 53 9.87 -1.13 -1.93
C ALA A 53 8.53 -1.67 -2.44
N VAL A 54 7.50 -0.81 -2.60
CA VAL A 54 6.22 -1.21 -3.20
C VAL A 54 6.40 -1.64 -4.65
N SER A 55 7.17 -0.90 -5.44
CA SER A 55 7.48 -1.27 -6.83
C SER A 55 8.23 -2.60 -6.88
N SER A 56 9.21 -2.79 -6.00
CA SER A 56 9.98 -4.04 -5.88
C SER A 56 9.09 -5.22 -5.50
N THR A 57 8.22 -5.04 -4.48
CA THR A 57 7.24 -6.05 -4.06
C THR A 57 6.28 -6.41 -5.18
N SER A 58 5.72 -5.41 -5.87
CA SER A 58 4.71 -5.61 -6.90
C SER A 58 5.29 -6.25 -8.17
N ILE A 59 6.50 -5.90 -8.57
CA ILE A 59 7.21 -6.58 -9.67
C ILE A 59 7.46 -8.04 -9.30
N SER A 60 8.05 -8.30 -8.14
CA SER A 60 8.41 -9.63 -7.67
C SER A 60 7.18 -10.54 -7.55
N SER A 61 6.11 -10.05 -6.91
CA SER A 61 4.87 -10.82 -6.75
C SER A 61 4.10 -11.01 -8.05
N THR A 62 4.07 -10.00 -8.94
CA THR A 62 3.45 -10.13 -10.26
C THR A 62 4.11 -11.23 -11.07
N LEU A 63 5.45 -11.30 -11.09
CA LEU A 63 6.19 -12.37 -11.76
C LEU A 63 5.85 -13.75 -11.17
N ALA A 64 5.68 -13.85 -9.85
CA ALA A 64 5.31 -15.09 -9.20
C ALA A 64 3.86 -15.51 -9.52
N TYR A 65 2.92 -14.57 -9.48
CA TYR A 65 1.49 -14.82 -9.76
C TYR A 65 1.19 -15.04 -11.24
N ALA A 66 1.95 -14.43 -12.15
CA ALA A 66 1.82 -14.67 -13.61
C ALA A 66 2.01 -16.15 -13.96
N LYS A 67 2.95 -16.82 -13.29
CA LYS A 67 3.19 -18.27 -13.48
C LYS A 67 1.99 -19.15 -13.08
N SER A 68 1.08 -18.64 -12.25
CA SER A 68 -0.08 -19.38 -11.76
C SER A 68 -1.40 -18.95 -12.40
N ASN A 69 -1.38 -18.11 -13.43
CA ASN A 69 -2.55 -17.63 -14.19
C ASN A 69 -3.66 -17.00 -13.31
N LYS A 70 -3.28 -16.31 -12.22
CA LYS A 70 -4.22 -15.72 -11.26
C LYS A 70 -4.52 -14.25 -11.49
N ILE A 71 -3.87 -13.62 -12.45
CA ILE A 71 -3.99 -12.19 -12.71
C ILE A 71 -5.09 -11.95 -13.75
N GLN A 72 -6.05 -11.09 -13.41
CA GLN A 72 -7.07 -10.59 -14.32
C GLN A 72 -6.51 -9.39 -15.12
N TYR A 73 -5.70 -9.67 -16.15
CA TYR A 73 -4.93 -8.64 -16.86
C TYR A 73 -5.79 -7.52 -17.45
N MET A 74 -6.92 -7.85 -18.10
CA MET A 74 -7.79 -6.85 -18.72
C MET A 74 -8.36 -5.86 -17.69
N LEU A 75 -8.79 -6.38 -16.54
CA LEU A 75 -9.25 -5.55 -15.43
C LEU A 75 -8.11 -4.73 -14.85
N GLY A 76 -6.96 -5.38 -14.62
CA GLY A 76 -5.77 -4.76 -14.07
C GLY A 76 -5.27 -3.59 -14.91
N ILE A 77 -5.22 -3.72 -16.25
CA ILE A 77 -4.82 -2.64 -17.17
C ILE A 77 -5.79 -1.46 -17.08
N LYS A 78 -7.11 -1.71 -17.11
CA LYS A 78 -8.12 -0.63 -17.00
C LYS A 78 -7.97 0.15 -15.69
N MET A 79 -7.80 -0.55 -14.57
CA MET A 79 -7.59 0.08 -13.27
C MET A 79 -6.24 0.81 -13.20
N ALA A 80 -5.16 0.21 -13.72
CA ALA A 80 -3.85 0.85 -13.73
C ALA A 80 -3.87 2.17 -14.52
N LEU A 81 -4.43 2.16 -15.73
CA LEU A 81 -4.53 3.37 -16.57
C LEU A 81 -5.28 4.52 -15.89
N LEU A 82 -6.33 4.19 -15.11
CA LEU A 82 -7.09 5.19 -14.37
C LEU A 82 -6.38 5.67 -13.11
N SER A 83 -5.59 4.80 -12.47
CA SER A 83 -4.84 5.16 -11.27
C SER A 83 -3.56 5.96 -11.56
N VAL A 84 -2.98 5.82 -12.75
CA VAL A 84 -1.74 6.51 -13.16
C VAL A 84 -1.83 8.04 -13.04
N PRO A 85 -2.83 8.73 -13.59
CA PRO A 85 -2.95 10.18 -13.40
C PRO A 85 -3.09 10.56 -11.92
N GLY A 86 -3.82 9.75 -11.15
CA GLY A 86 -3.91 9.92 -9.70
C GLY A 86 -2.56 9.82 -9.00
N ALA A 87 -1.73 8.86 -9.39
CA ALA A 87 -0.40 8.67 -8.81
C ALA A 87 0.53 9.88 -9.07
N ILE A 88 0.47 10.46 -10.27
CA ILE A 88 1.22 11.68 -10.58
C ILE A 88 0.77 12.83 -9.67
N ILE A 89 -0.54 13.06 -9.59
CA ILE A 89 -1.13 14.11 -8.74
C ILE A 89 -0.75 13.88 -7.26
N GLY A 90 -0.86 12.64 -6.77
CA GLY A 90 -0.50 12.29 -5.39
C GLY A 90 0.96 12.57 -5.05
N SER A 91 1.89 12.34 -6.00
CA SER A 91 3.31 12.64 -5.82
C SER A 91 3.55 14.15 -5.63
N TYR A 92 2.88 15.00 -6.42
CA TYR A 92 2.97 16.46 -6.24
C TYR A 92 2.36 16.92 -4.93
N PHE A 93 1.22 16.36 -4.52
CA PHE A 93 0.60 16.70 -3.24
C PHE A 93 1.49 16.34 -2.05
N SER A 94 2.24 15.24 -2.11
CA SER A 94 3.12 14.84 -1.02
C SER A 94 4.23 15.85 -0.73
N THR A 95 4.67 16.64 -1.72
CA THR A 95 5.72 17.65 -1.55
C THR A 95 5.25 18.89 -0.81
N ASN A 96 3.94 19.15 -0.81
CA ASN A 96 3.34 20.36 -0.25
C ASN A 96 2.49 20.09 1.00
N ILE A 97 2.33 18.84 1.41
CA ILE A 97 1.52 18.49 2.57
C ILE A 97 2.30 18.74 3.87
N ASP A 98 1.65 19.36 4.84
CA ASP A 98 2.20 19.51 6.18
C ASP A 98 2.39 18.14 6.84
N PRO A 99 3.53 17.88 7.51
CA PRO A 99 3.81 16.60 8.17
C PRO A 99 2.74 16.18 9.20
N ALA A 100 2.10 17.14 9.87
CA ALA A 100 1.06 16.86 10.85
C ALA A 100 -0.21 16.31 10.17
N TYR A 101 -0.66 16.97 9.10
CA TYR A 101 -1.80 16.47 8.31
C TYR A 101 -1.49 15.13 7.62
N PHE A 102 -0.25 14.93 7.16
CA PHE A 102 0.18 13.66 6.60
C PHE A 102 0.01 12.51 7.61
N LYS A 103 0.48 12.68 8.86
CA LYS A 103 0.35 11.67 9.93
C LYS A 103 -1.12 11.33 10.23
N VAL A 104 -1.97 12.35 10.34
CA VAL A 104 -3.40 12.16 10.64
C VAL A 104 -4.11 11.43 9.50
N LEU A 105 -3.90 11.85 8.26
CA LEU A 105 -4.51 11.20 7.09
C LEU A 105 -4.01 9.76 6.93
N LEU A 106 -2.71 9.52 7.15
CA LEU A 106 -2.13 8.18 7.15
C LEU A 106 -2.77 7.31 8.23
N ALA A 107 -2.95 7.83 9.45
CA ALA A 107 -3.61 7.12 10.54
C ALA A 107 -5.07 6.77 10.20
N ILE A 108 -5.83 7.69 9.61
CA ILE A 108 -7.21 7.44 9.16
C ILE A 108 -7.27 6.28 8.15
N ILE A 109 -6.36 6.26 7.18
CA ILE A 109 -6.29 5.18 6.18
C ILE A 109 -5.95 3.85 6.85
N LEU A 110 -5.03 3.85 7.81
CA LEU A 110 -4.65 2.65 8.56
C LEU A 110 -5.81 2.13 9.41
N VAL A 111 -6.55 3.01 10.10
CA VAL A 111 -7.76 2.62 10.85
C VAL A 111 -8.81 2.05 9.92
N ALA A 112 -9.14 2.75 8.84
CA ALA A 112 -10.15 2.30 7.90
C ALA A 112 -9.80 0.92 7.31
N THR A 113 -8.52 0.72 6.95
CA THR A 113 -8.04 -0.56 6.42
C THR A 113 -8.01 -1.64 7.49
N GLY A 114 -7.56 -1.32 8.71
CA GLY A 114 -7.54 -2.25 9.83
C GLY A 114 -8.93 -2.74 10.19
N VAL A 115 -9.88 -1.82 10.32
CA VAL A 115 -11.30 -2.13 10.57
C VAL A 115 -11.86 -2.99 9.43
N TYR A 116 -11.61 -2.61 8.18
CA TYR A 116 -12.04 -3.40 7.02
C TYR A 116 -11.52 -4.84 7.07
N LEU A 117 -10.22 -5.03 7.40
CA LEU A 117 -9.62 -6.36 7.48
C LEU A 117 -10.21 -7.22 8.60
N ILE A 118 -10.55 -6.63 9.76
CA ILE A 118 -11.10 -7.33 10.91
C ILE A 118 -12.57 -7.70 10.68
N TYR A 119 -13.40 -6.75 10.24
CA TYR A 119 -14.84 -6.94 10.17
C TYR A 119 -15.32 -7.68 8.93
N LYS A 120 -14.54 -7.72 7.86
CA LYS A 120 -14.95 -8.44 6.66
C LYS A 120 -14.82 -9.94 6.84
N LYS A 121 -15.89 -10.56 7.33
CA LYS A 121 -16.12 -12.00 7.22
C LYS A 121 -16.05 -12.38 5.74
N SER A 122 -15.38 -13.50 5.42
CA SER A 122 -15.29 -14.04 4.05
C SER A 122 -16.66 -13.98 3.36
N MET A 123 -16.86 -13.00 2.49
CA MET A 123 -18.03 -12.96 1.62
C MET A 123 -17.78 -13.92 0.46
N ILE A 124 -17.94 -15.22 0.72
CA ILE A 124 -17.89 -16.27 -0.30
C ILE A 124 -19.17 -16.25 -1.14
N ASN A 125 -20.24 -15.61 -0.67
CA ASN A 125 -21.50 -15.47 -1.39
C ASN A 125 -21.70 -13.99 -1.77
N GLY A 126 -21.14 -13.61 -2.92
CA GLY A 126 -21.21 -12.25 -3.40
C GLY A 126 -22.58 -11.91 -3.98
N ASN A 127 -23.31 -11.04 -3.31
CA ASN A 127 -24.07 -10.04 -4.06
C ASN A 127 -23.04 -9.01 -4.56
N SER A 128 -22.42 -9.28 -5.72
CA SER A 128 -21.71 -8.24 -6.47
C SER A 128 -22.72 -7.14 -6.76
N LEU A 129 -22.36 -5.89 -6.43
CA LEU A 129 -23.14 -4.75 -6.92
C LEU A 129 -23.24 -4.90 -8.44
N SER A 130 -24.44 -4.80 -9.00
CA SER A 130 -24.65 -5.00 -10.43
C SER A 130 -23.74 -4.03 -11.22
N PHE A 131 -22.66 -4.58 -11.80
CA PHE A 131 -21.68 -3.79 -12.58
C PHE A 131 -22.31 -3.22 -13.87
N GLU A 132 -23.58 -3.53 -14.13
CA GLU A 132 -24.34 -2.99 -15.24
C GLU A 132 -24.76 -1.53 -15.01
N SER A 133 -24.97 -1.12 -13.73
CA SER A 133 -25.34 0.26 -13.40
C SER A 133 -24.22 1.24 -13.71
N ILE A 134 -24.56 2.33 -14.42
CA ILE A 134 -23.62 3.41 -14.75
C ILE A 134 -23.04 4.05 -13.50
N TRP A 135 -23.81 4.18 -12.43
CA TRP A 135 -23.37 4.74 -11.16
C TRP A 135 -22.30 3.88 -10.48
N VAL A 136 -22.44 2.56 -10.56
CA VAL A 136 -21.45 1.62 -10.02
C VAL A 136 -20.15 1.71 -10.82
N LYS A 137 -20.23 1.86 -12.14
CA LYS A 137 -19.03 2.08 -12.99
C LYS A 137 -18.34 3.40 -12.64
N ILE A 138 -19.09 4.49 -12.51
CA ILE A 138 -18.53 5.80 -12.13
C ILE A 138 -17.85 5.70 -10.76
N LEU A 139 -18.52 5.12 -9.76
CA LEU A 139 -17.95 4.92 -8.42
C LEU A 139 -16.67 4.09 -8.47
N PHE A 140 -16.65 3.00 -9.23
CA PHE A 140 -15.49 2.14 -9.38
C PHE A 140 -14.29 2.87 -9.99
N PHE A 141 -14.54 3.60 -11.08
CA PHE A 141 -13.48 4.33 -11.78
C PHE A 141 -12.95 5.53 -10.99
N SER A 142 -13.84 6.31 -10.36
CA SER A 142 -13.42 7.44 -9.50
C SER A 142 -12.64 6.95 -8.27
N SER A 143 -13.09 5.86 -7.63
CA SER A 143 -12.36 5.26 -6.52
C SER A 143 -10.98 4.74 -6.93
N THR A 144 -10.84 4.22 -8.16
CA THR A 144 -9.55 3.76 -8.69
C THR A 144 -8.58 4.93 -8.90
N PHE A 145 -9.08 6.06 -9.40
CA PHE A 145 -8.30 7.30 -9.54
C PHE A 145 -7.83 7.82 -8.17
N VAL A 146 -8.75 7.90 -7.19
CA VAL A 146 -8.43 8.30 -5.81
C VAL A 146 -7.42 7.33 -5.17
N ALA A 147 -7.53 6.03 -5.44
CA ALA A 147 -6.57 5.04 -4.98
C ALA A 147 -5.15 5.32 -5.52
N GLY A 148 -5.04 5.80 -6.75
CA GLY A 148 -3.77 6.27 -7.33
C GLY A 148 -3.18 7.46 -6.56
N ILE A 149 -4.01 8.46 -6.23
CA ILE A 149 -3.60 9.62 -5.44
C ILE A 149 -3.06 9.16 -4.07
N ILE A 150 -3.84 8.38 -3.34
CA ILE A 150 -3.49 7.88 -2.01
C ILE A 150 -2.23 7.01 -2.06
N SER A 151 -2.12 6.16 -3.08
CA SER A 151 -0.96 5.29 -3.32
C SER A 151 0.34 6.09 -3.33
N SER A 152 0.38 7.16 -4.13
CA SER A 152 1.59 7.92 -4.37
C SER A 152 1.84 8.99 -3.30
N LEU A 153 0.78 9.58 -2.75
CA LEU A 153 0.88 10.57 -1.69
C LEU A 153 1.48 10.00 -0.41
N PHE A 154 1.06 8.79 -0.02
CA PHE A 154 1.51 8.15 1.23
C PHE A 154 2.56 7.07 1.01
N GLY A 155 2.84 6.67 -0.23
CA GLY A 155 3.74 5.55 -0.50
C GLY A 155 3.21 4.19 -0.06
N ILE A 156 1.90 4.08 0.21
CA ILE A 156 1.29 2.86 0.76
C ILE A 156 1.14 1.79 -0.33
N GLY A 157 1.03 2.21 -1.58
CA GLY A 157 0.52 1.38 -2.66
C GLY A 157 -1.01 1.30 -2.60
N GLY A 158 -1.69 1.60 -3.69
CA GLY A 158 -3.17 1.66 -3.78
C GLY A 158 -3.91 0.34 -3.53
N GLY A 159 -3.19 -0.76 -3.27
CA GLY A 159 -3.76 -2.10 -3.04
C GLY A 159 -4.74 -2.17 -1.89
N VAL A 160 -4.56 -1.29 -0.89
CA VAL A 160 -5.50 -1.10 0.22
C VAL A 160 -6.91 -0.77 -0.27
N ILE A 161 -7.02 -0.09 -1.40
CA ILE A 161 -8.29 0.32 -2.03
C ILE A 161 -8.63 -0.62 -3.19
N PHE A 162 -7.65 -1.01 -4.02
CA PHE A 162 -7.89 -1.86 -5.18
C PHE A 162 -8.47 -3.22 -4.81
N VAL A 163 -7.94 -3.88 -3.76
CA VAL A 163 -8.42 -5.19 -3.34
C VAL A 163 -9.88 -5.13 -2.87
N PRO A 164 -10.28 -4.24 -1.94
CA PRO A 164 -11.68 -4.08 -1.58
C PRO A 164 -12.60 -3.76 -2.77
N LEU A 165 -12.20 -2.86 -3.65
CA LEU A 165 -13.01 -2.50 -4.83
C LEU A 165 -13.28 -3.71 -5.72
N MET A 166 -12.25 -4.52 -6.01
CA MET A 166 -12.41 -5.73 -6.83
C MET A 166 -13.29 -6.78 -6.16
N ILE A 167 -13.20 -6.92 -4.85
CA ILE A 167 -14.02 -7.90 -4.12
C ILE A 167 -15.46 -7.43 -3.97
N MET A 168 -15.69 -6.16 -3.62
CA MET A 168 -17.03 -5.65 -3.30
C MET A 168 -17.85 -5.33 -4.54
N ILE A 169 -17.23 -4.77 -5.59
CA ILE A 169 -17.93 -4.29 -6.77
C ILE A 169 -17.95 -5.36 -7.87
N ILE A 170 -16.81 -6.02 -8.10
CA ILE A 170 -16.68 -7.01 -9.20
C ILE A 170 -17.00 -8.42 -8.71
N GLY A 171 -16.95 -8.68 -7.38
CA GLY A 171 -17.19 -10.00 -6.82
C GLY A 171 -16.00 -10.96 -6.96
N LEU A 172 -14.77 -10.44 -7.18
CA LEU A 172 -13.59 -11.29 -7.24
C LEU A 172 -13.29 -11.90 -5.88
N THR A 173 -12.84 -13.16 -5.90
CA THR A 173 -12.27 -13.77 -4.70
C THR A 173 -10.93 -13.10 -4.35
N MET A 174 -10.53 -13.14 -3.08
CA MET A 174 -9.21 -12.64 -2.64
C MET A 174 -8.06 -13.28 -3.42
N TYR A 175 -8.25 -14.54 -3.81
CA TYR A 175 -7.31 -15.34 -4.57
C TYR A 175 -7.00 -14.78 -5.98
N LEU A 176 -7.93 -14.02 -6.58
CA LEU A 176 -7.76 -13.30 -7.85
C LEU A 176 -7.52 -11.81 -7.63
N ALA A 177 -8.11 -11.23 -6.60
CA ALA A 177 -8.01 -9.81 -6.32
C ALA A 177 -6.59 -9.41 -5.86
N ALA A 178 -5.95 -10.19 -4.99
CA ALA A 178 -4.59 -9.88 -4.53
C ALA A 178 -3.54 -9.93 -5.66
N PRO A 179 -3.46 -10.98 -6.50
CA PRO A 179 -2.59 -11.00 -7.67
C PRO A 179 -2.85 -9.87 -8.66
N THR A 180 -4.12 -9.58 -8.94
CA THR A 180 -4.51 -8.50 -9.87
C THR A 180 -4.13 -7.14 -9.31
N SER A 181 -4.29 -6.93 -8.00
CA SER A 181 -3.84 -5.71 -7.32
C SER A 181 -2.32 -5.52 -7.43
N GLN A 182 -1.52 -6.58 -7.25
CA GLN A 182 -0.07 -6.50 -7.40
C GLN A 182 0.33 -6.08 -8.83
N PHE A 183 -0.39 -6.57 -9.84
CA PHE A 183 -0.18 -6.14 -11.23
C PHE A 183 -0.53 -4.65 -11.44
N ILE A 184 -1.64 -4.16 -10.86
CA ILE A 184 -2.01 -2.74 -10.90
C ILE A 184 -0.94 -1.91 -10.20
N LEU A 185 -0.50 -2.34 -9.02
CA LEU A 185 0.53 -1.67 -8.23
C LEU A 185 1.87 -1.59 -8.96
N MET A 186 2.24 -2.62 -9.71
CA MET A 186 3.48 -2.60 -10.50
C MET A 186 3.51 -1.39 -11.44
N ILE A 187 2.40 -1.10 -12.10
CA ILE A 187 2.29 0.02 -13.04
C ILE A 187 2.18 1.35 -12.26
N THR A 188 1.25 1.43 -11.31
CA THR A 188 0.94 2.66 -10.59
C THR A 188 2.10 3.13 -9.72
N SER A 189 2.76 2.21 -9.00
CA SER A 189 3.89 2.55 -8.13
C SER A 189 5.14 2.95 -8.92
N LEU A 190 5.38 2.35 -10.08
CA LEU A 190 6.49 2.77 -10.96
C LEU A 190 6.28 4.19 -11.46
N VAL A 191 5.07 4.56 -11.87
CA VAL A 191 4.78 5.93 -12.30
C VAL A 191 4.91 6.92 -11.14
N GLY A 192 4.32 6.61 -9.98
CA GLY A 192 4.45 7.43 -8.78
C GLY A 192 5.91 7.60 -8.35
N LEU A 193 6.67 6.50 -8.35
CA LEU A 193 8.10 6.51 -8.05
C LEU A 193 8.89 7.38 -9.03
N THR A 194 8.66 7.23 -10.34
CA THR A 194 9.33 8.04 -11.36
C THR A 194 9.03 9.52 -11.14
N THR A 195 7.79 9.88 -10.83
CA THR A 195 7.42 11.27 -10.51
C THR A 195 8.18 11.77 -9.29
N HIS A 196 8.27 10.98 -8.22
CA HIS A 196 9.03 11.35 -7.01
C HIS A 196 10.53 11.46 -7.26
N ILE A 197 11.12 10.63 -8.14
CA ILE A 197 12.53 10.73 -8.53
C ILE A 197 12.78 12.04 -9.26
N ILE A 198 11.90 12.43 -10.19
CA ILE A 198 11.99 13.72 -10.90
C ILE A 198 11.92 14.91 -9.93
N LEU A 199 11.11 14.77 -8.85
CA LEU A 199 10.99 15.77 -7.80
C LEU A 199 12.14 15.77 -6.79
N GLY A 200 13.10 14.83 -6.88
CA GLY A 200 14.27 14.74 -6.00
C GLY A 200 13.98 14.27 -4.58
N ASN A 201 12.87 13.58 -4.36
CA ASN A 201 12.38 13.24 -3.01
C ASN A 201 13.03 11.99 -2.36
N PRO A 202 13.51 10.95 -3.09
CA PRO A 202 13.86 9.68 -2.47
C PRO A 202 15.11 9.72 -1.59
N GLN A 203 15.06 8.98 -0.48
CA GLN A 203 16.23 8.59 0.29
C GLN A 203 16.75 7.23 -0.25
N TYR A 204 17.77 7.28 -1.10
CA TYR A 204 18.19 6.14 -1.91
C TYR A 204 18.72 4.95 -1.09
N ILE A 205 19.49 5.20 -0.01
CA ILE A 205 20.08 4.12 0.80
C ILE A 205 18.97 3.27 1.46
N PRO A 206 18.07 3.83 2.28
CA PRO A 206 16.97 3.04 2.84
C PRO A 206 16.04 2.49 1.76
N ALA A 207 15.81 3.20 0.65
CA ALA A 207 14.97 2.74 -0.45
C ALA A 207 15.49 1.44 -1.07
N ILE A 208 16.78 1.36 -1.38
CA ILE A 208 17.41 0.17 -1.97
C ILE A 208 17.37 -1.01 -0.99
N LEU A 209 17.70 -0.78 0.28
CA LEU A 209 17.72 -1.83 1.30
C LEU A 209 16.32 -2.41 1.54
N LEU A 210 15.31 -1.54 1.67
CA LEU A 210 13.91 -1.95 1.76
C LEU A 210 13.48 -2.73 0.52
N SER A 211 13.89 -2.31 -0.67
CA SER A 211 13.54 -2.94 -1.95
C SER A 211 14.13 -4.35 -2.08
N ILE A 212 15.36 -4.57 -1.65
CA ILE A 212 16.01 -5.89 -1.66
C ILE A 212 15.22 -6.84 -0.76
N GLY A 213 14.95 -6.43 0.49
CA GLY A 213 14.14 -7.23 1.41
C GLY A 213 12.73 -7.49 0.87
N ALA A 214 12.09 -6.46 0.35
CA ALA A 214 10.74 -6.51 -0.20
C ALA A 214 10.63 -7.44 -1.41
N PHE A 215 11.63 -7.45 -2.30
CA PHE A 215 11.66 -8.35 -3.45
C PHE A 215 11.70 -9.82 -3.02
N VAL A 216 12.60 -10.16 -2.11
CA VAL A 216 12.71 -11.53 -1.58
C VAL A 216 11.46 -11.91 -0.80
N GLY A 217 10.99 -11.01 0.06
CA GLY A 217 9.76 -11.20 0.83
C GLY A 217 8.54 -11.46 -0.04
N ALA A 218 8.41 -10.73 -1.14
CA ALA A 218 7.29 -10.88 -2.07
C ALA A 218 7.29 -12.23 -2.79
N GLN A 219 8.44 -12.77 -3.14
CA GLN A 219 8.55 -14.13 -3.69
C GLN A 219 8.08 -15.19 -2.69
N ILE A 220 8.45 -15.03 -1.43
CA ILE A 220 8.03 -15.93 -0.34
C ILE A 220 6.52 -15.79 -0.10
N GLY A 221 6.03 -14.56 0.06
CA GLY A 221 4.63 -14.27 0.36
C GLY A 221 3.67 -14.73 -0.73
N SER A 222 4.00 -14.49 -1.99
CA SER A 222 3.18 -14.94 -3.12
C SER A 222 3.04 -16.46 -3.23
N ARG A 223 4.07 -17.22 -2.81
CA ARG A 223 4.04 -18.69 -2.75
C ARG A 223 3.31 -19.22 -1.52
N LEU A 224 3.34 -18.47 -0.40
CA LEU A 224 2.66 -18.83 0.83
C LEU A 224 1.17 -18.46 0.82
N SER A 225 0.79 -17.43 0.07
CA SER A 225 -0.59 -16.92 0.01
C SER A 225 -1.66 -18.01 -0.17
N PRO A 226 -1.50 -19.04 -1.02
CA PRO A 226 -2.49 -20.10 -1.18
C PRO A 226 -2.58 -21.07 0.01
N LYS A 227 -1.58 -21.08 0.90
CA LYS A 227 -1.44 -22.06 1.97
C LYS A 227 -1.92 -21.57 3.33
N LEU A 228 -2.11 -20.26 3.49
CA LEU A 228 -2.44 -19.66 4.77
C LEU A 228 -3.94 -19.35 4.90
N SER A 229 -4.45 -19.50 6.11
CA SER A 229 -5.80 -19.10 6.46
C SER A 229 -5.93 -17.58 6.34
N GLU A 230 -6.72 -17.14 5.37
CA GLU A 230 -6.99 -15.73 5.08
C GLU A 230 -7.49 -14.96 6.30
N GLN A 231 -8.32 -15.60 7.14
CA GLN A 231 -8.89 -14.99 8.34
C GLN A 231 -7.84 -14.62 9.39
N LYS A 232 -6.88 -15.53 9.67
CA LYS A 232 -5.82 -15.26 10.66
C LYS A 232 -4.91 -14.13 10.19
N LEU A 233 -4.56 -14.12 8.91
CA LEU A 233 -3.70 -13.11 8.34
C LEU A 233 -4.36 -11.72 8.39
N ARG A 234 -5.64 -11.62 8.04
CA ARG A 234 -6.41 -10.38 8.11
C ARG A 234 -6.52 -9.84 9.54
N LEU A 235 -6.76 -10.72 10.52
CA LEU A 235 -6.87 -10.32 11.91
C LEU A 235 -5.57 -9.74 12.46
N ILE A 236 -4.44 -10.43 12.24
CA ILE A 236 -3.11 -9.96 12.68
C ILE A 236 -2.80 -8.61 12.07
N LEU A 237 -2.98 -8.45 10.75
CA LEU A 237 -2.71 -7.19 10.08
C LEU A 237 -3.67 -6.07 10.49
N GLY A 238 -4.95 -6.38 10.64
CA GLY A 238 -5.93 -5.40 11.09
C GLY A 238 -5.59 -4.84 12.47
N ILE A 239 -5.22 -5.69 13.42
CA ILE A 239 -4.78 -5.28 14.75
C ILE A 239 -3.50 -4.46 14.67
N THR A 240 -2.52 -4.89 13.87
CA THR A 240 -1.25 -4.17 13.69
C THR A 240 -1.48 -2.77 13.10
N PHE A 241 -2.34 -2.63 12.10
CA PHE A 241 -2.64 -1.34 11.47
C PHE A 241 -3.34 -0.38 12.43
N ILE A 242 -4.28 -0.88 13.22
CA ILE A 242 -4.95 -0.06 14.26
C ILE A 242 -3.93 0.36 15.32
N GLY A 243 -3.05 -0.54 15.78
CA GLY A 243 -2.00 -0.20 16.75
C GLY A 243 -1.04 0.88 16.24
N ILE A 244 -0.60 0.77 14.99
CA ILE A 244 0.25 1.79 14.35
C ILE A 244 -0.50 3.12 14.21
N ALA A 245 -1.76 3.10 13.82
CA ALA A 245 -2.59 4.30 13.68
C ALA A 245 -2.76 5.05 15.02
N ILE A 246 -3.03 4.30 16.09
CA ILE A 246 -3.12 4.88 17.46
C ILE A 246 -1.80 5.56 17.82
N ARG A 247 -0.66 4.92 17.55
CA ARG A 247 0.66 5.50 17.83
C ARG A 247 0.90 6.78 17.04
N LEU A 248 0.54 6.83 15.75
CA LEU A 248 0.65 8.04 14.92
C LEU A 248 -0.22 9.18 15.44
N LEU A 249 -1.43 8.88 15.94
CA LEU A 249 -2.32 9.89 16.52
C LEU A 249 -1.79 10.42 17.86
N LEU A 250 -1.21 9.56 18.68
CA LEU A 250 -0.58 9.98 19.94
C LEU A 250 0.63 10.89 19.67
N ASP A 251 1.50 10.55 18.72
CA ASP A 251 2.61 11.39 18.28
C ASP A 251 2.12 12.77 17.80
N PHE A 252 1.03 12.81 17.05
CA PHE A 252 0.42 14.08 16.62
C PHE A 252 -0.06 14.90 17.81
N TYR A 253 -0.73 14.28 18.78
CA TYR A 253 -1.24 14.97 19.97
C TYR A 253 -0.11 15.54 20.85
N GLU A 254 0.99 14.80 21.05
CA GLU A 254 2.16 15.26 21.80
C GLU A 254 2.82 16.48 21.13
N VAL A 255 3.02 16.46 19.82
CA VAL A 255 3.60 17.57 19.06
C VAL A 255 2.70 18.81 19.10
N SER A 256 1.38 18.62 18.94
CA SER A 256 0.43 19.74 18.98
C SER A 256 0.39 20.44 20.35
N LYS A 257 0.57 19.69 21.43
CA LYS A 257 0.59 20.21 22.78
C LYS A 257 1.81 21.08 23.07
N ILE A 258 2.97 20.71 22.53
CA ILE A 258 4.21 21.48 22.66
C ILE A 258 4.10 22.80 21.90
N THR A 259 3.48 22.83 20.73
CA THR A 259 3.32 24.03 19.89
C THR A 259 2.32 25.03 20.47
N ILE A 260 1.37 24.61 21.31
CA ILE A 260 0.38 25.50 21.95
C ILE A 260 0.96 26.16 23.25
N VAL A 261 1.97 25.55 23.84
CA VAL A 261 2.58 26.00 25.13
C VAL A 261 3.83 26.87 24.90
N SER A 262 4.38 26.90 23.68
CA SER A 262 5.46 27.77 23.25
C SER A 262 4.93 29.05 22.59
#